data_f55af903f4fc670caceda4e894e63415
#
_entry.id   f55af903f4fc670caceda4e894e63415
#
_cell.length_a   1.000
_cell.length_b   1.000
_cell.length_c   1.000
_cell.angle_alpha   90.00
_cell.angle_beta   90.00
_cell.angle_gamma   90.00
#
_symmetry.space_group_name_H-M   'P 1'
#
loop_
_entity.id
_entity.type
_entity.pdbx_description
1 polymer ?
#
loop_
_entity_poly.entity_id
_entity_poly.type
_entity_poly.pdbx_seq_one_letter_code
_entity_poly.pdbx_strand_id
1 'polypeptide(L)'
;MKKVGVLGSGVVGQVLADGLLKHGYEVMRGSREPSKLAGWKEAAGPKAQIGSFVEAARFGEAVMLAVKGAAAEAALGQCREVLAGKTVVDATNPIADAPPVNGVLQFFTGPNESLMERLQRLVPAAHLVKAFSCVGNAFMVDPAFPGGKPTMFICGDDAAAKRQVQAILDQFGWETEDLGAAEAARAIEPLCMLWCIPGLREGRWTHAFKLLKL
;
A
#
# COMPACT_ATOMS: atom_id res chain seq x y z
N MET A 1 5.75 -16.18 6.33
CA MET A 1 4.51 -15.66 5.70
C MET A 1 4.42 -16.20 4.29
N LYS A 2 3.28 -16.82 3.95
CA LYS A 2 3.01 -17.39 2.62
C LYS A 2 1.70 -16.87 2.01
N LYS A 3 0.75 -16.48 2.83
CA LYS A 3 -0.59 -16.02 2.42
C LYS A 3 -0.75 -14.53 2.67
N VAL A 4 -1.21 -13.79 1.65
CA VAL A 4 -1.45 -12.35 1.75
C VAL A 4 -2.85 -12.02 1.25
N GLY A 5 -3.61 -11.29 2.08
CA GLY A 5 -4.87 -10.68 1.66
C GLY A 5 -4.60 -9.31 1.03
N VAL A 6 -5.23 -9.00 -0.09
CA VAL A 6 -5.11 -7.67 -0.73
C VAL A 6 -6.49 -7.02 -0.79
N LEU A 7 -6.71 -5.99 0.00
CA LEU A 7 -7.97 -5.25 0.05
C LEU A 7 -7.95 -4.16 -1.03
N GLY A 8 -8.60 -4.41 -2.14
CA GLY A 8 -8.70 -3.46 -3.24
C GLY A 8 -8.91 -4.11 -4.60
N SER A 9 -9.89 -3.60 -5.34
CA SER A 9 -10.20 -4.04 -6.71
C SER A 9 -9.55 -3.17 -7.80
N GLY A 10 -8.90 -2.08 -7.41
CA GLY A 10 -8.24 -1.15 -8.32
C GLY A 10 -6.88 -1.65 -8.81
N VAL A 11 -6.23 -0.83 -9.66
CA VAL A 11 -4.95 -1.14 -10.30
C VAL A 11 -3.82 -1.36 -9.29
N VAL A 12 -3.73 -0.57 -8.22
CA VAL A 12 -2.71 -0.76 -7.17
C VAL A 12 -2.87 -2.13 -6.49
N GLY A 13 -4.09 -2.50 -6.11
CA GLY A 13 -4.37 -3.82 -5.54
C GLY A 13 -4.04 -4.95 -6.51
N GLN A 14 -4.23 -4.76 -7.81
CA GLN A 14 -3.84 -5.73 -8.82
C GLN A 14 -2.33 -5.87 -8.92
N VAL A 15 -1.59 -4.78 -9.09
CA VAL A 15 -0.12 -4.80 -9.23
C VAL A 15 0.55 -5.44 -8.02
N LEU A 16 0.11 -5.09 -6.81
CA LEU A 16 0.65 -5.70 -5.59
C LEU A 16 0.31 -7.20 -5.49
N ALA A 17 -0.91 -7.59 -5.86
CA ALA A 17 -1.31 -9.00 -5.88
C ALA A 17 -0.51 -9.82 -6.90
N ASP A 18 -0.33 -9.30 -8.11
CA ASP A 18 0.44 -9.95 -9.17
C ASP A 18 1.92 -10.06 -8.78
N GLY A 19 2.47 -9.01 -8.17
CA GLY A 19 3.83 -9.03 -7.63
C GLY A 19 4.01 -10.10 -6.55
N LEU A 20 3.09 -10.20 -5.61
CA LEU A 20 3.13 -11.23 -4.58
C LEU A 20 3.04 -12.65 -5.18
N LEU A 21 2.15 -12.88 -6.13
CA LEU A 21 2.04 -14.16 -6.85
C LEU A 21 3.35 -14.51 -7.57
N LYS A 22 3.97 -13.54 -8.26
CA LYS A 22 5.26 -13.69 -8.94
C LYS A 22 6.36 -14.11 -7.97
N HIS A 23 6.35 -13.58 -6.74
CA HIS A 23 7.30 -13.93 -5.68
C HIS A 23 6.88 -15.15 -4.85
N GLY A 24 5.88 -15.91 -5.30
CA GLY A 24 5.55 -17.22 -4.78
C GLY A 24 4.51 -17.27 -3.67
N TYR A 25 3.93 -16.12 -3.28
CA TYR A 25 2.85 -16.06 -2.29
C TYR A 25 1.54 -16.63 -2.84
N GLU A 26 0.66 -17.05 -1.94
CA GLU A 26 -0.76 -17.27 -2.21
C GLU A 26 -1.49 -15.96 -1.92
N VAL A 27 -2.38 -15.52 -2.81
CA VAL A 27 -3.03 -14.21 -2.69
C VAL A 27 -4.53 -14.32 -2.79
N MET A 28 -5.25 -13.69 -1.86
CA MET A 28 -6.67 -13.43 -2.01
C MET A 28 -6.93 -11.94 -2.16
N ARG A 29 -7.49 -11.53 -3.31
CA ARG A 29 -7.96 -10.16 -3.49
C ARG A 29 -9.37 -10.00 -2.96
N GLY A 30 -9.55 -8.99 -2.10
CA GLY A 30 -10.83 -8.62 -1.54
C GLY A 30 -11.47 -7.42 -2.23
N SER A 31 -12.78 -7.47 -2.41
CA SER A 31 -13.60 -6.39 -2.94
C SER A 31 -14.96 -6.35 -2.26
N ARG A 32 -15.63 -5.19 -2.29
CA ARG A 32 -17.06 -5.09 -1.95
C ARG A 32 -17.94 -5.92 -2.89
N GLU A 33 -17.48 -6.11 -4.11
CA GLU A 33 -18.12 -6.90 -5.16
C GLU A 33 -17.07 -7.89 -5.73
N PRO A 34 -16.89 -9.07 -5.11
CA PRO A 34 -15.85 -10.03 -5.52
C PRO A 34 -15.96 -10.46 -6.99
N SER A 35 -17.16 -10.51 -7.56
CA SER A 35 -17.39 -10.88 -8.96
C SER A 35 -16.62 -9.98 -9.95
N LYS A 36 -16.35 -8.72 -9.62
CA LYS A 36 -15.53 -7.81 -10.44
C LYS A 36 -14.08 -8.27 -10.59
N LEU A 37 -13.63 -9.20 -9.76
CA LEU A 37 -12.28 -9.73 -9.76
C LEU A 37 -12.17 -11.08 -10.50
N ALA A 38 -13.27 -11.62 -11.06
CA ALA A 38 -13.29 -12.94 -11.69
C ALA A 38 -12.26 -13.06 -12.83
N GLY A 39 -12.23 -12.08 -13.75
CA GLY A 39 -11.26 -12.08 -14.84
C GLY A 39 -9.81 -12.03 -14.38
N TRP A 40 -9.51 -11.30 -13.30
CA TRP A 40 -8.18 -11.33 -12.70
C TRP A 40 -7.84 -12.72 -12.16
N LYS A 41 -8.76 -13.35 -11.42
CA LYS A 41 -8.55 -14.68 -10.86
C LYS A 41 -8.24 -15.74 -11.93
N GLU A 42 -8.98 -15.70 -13.04
CA GLU A 42 -8.77 -16.62 -14.17
C GLU A 42 -7.36 -16.49 -14.76
N ALA A 43 -6.89 -15.24 -14.93
CA ALA A 43 -5.57 -14.96 -15.49
C ALA A 43 -4.41 -15.22 -14.50
N ALA A 44 -4.64 -15.04 -13.20
CA ALA A 44 -3.59 -15.06 -12.17
C ALA A 44 -3.16 -16.46 -11.69
N GLY A 45 -3.90 -17.51 -12.09
CA GLY A 45 -3.51 -18.90 -11.82
C GLY A 45 -3.96 -19.45 -10.45
N PRO A 46 -3.49 -20.67 -10.08
CA PRO A 46 -4.08 -21.46 -8.99
C PRO A 46 -3.83 -20.89 -7.58
N LYS A 47 -2.81 -20.06 -7.38
CA LYS A 47 -2.52 -19.41 -6.10
C LYS A 47 -3.35 -18.16 -5.84
N ALA A 48 -4.12 -17.70 -6.84
CA ALA A 48 -4.99 -16.54 -6.76
C ALA A 48 -6.38 -16.92 -6.29
N GLN A 49 -6.94 -16.14 -5.37
CA GLN A 49 -8.29 -16.26 -4.86
C GLN A 49 -8.96 -14.89 -4.83
N ILE A 50 -10.28 -14.87 -4.78
CA ILE A 50 -11.09 -13.66 -4.63
C ILE A 50 -12.13 -13.84 -3.54
N GLY A 51 -12.53 -12.74 -2.90
CA GLY A 51 -13.53 -12.74 -1.85
C GLY A 51 -13.93 -11.33 -1.43
N SER A 52 -14.71 -11.24 -0.38
CA SER A 52 -14.96 -9.98 0.32
C SER A 52 -13.71 -9.45 1.02
N PHE A 53 -13.73 -8.22 1.51
CA PHE A 53 -12.63 -7.68 2.32
C PHE A 53 -12.35 -8.54 3.55
N VAL A 54 -13.39 -8.99 4.25
CA VAL A 54 -13.25 -9.81 5.46
C VAL A 54 -12.65 -11.19 5.14
N GLU A 55 -13.07 -11.82 4.05
CA GLU A 55 -12.50 -13.12 3.62
C GLU A 55 -11.04 -12.97 3.25
N ALA A 56 -10.66 -11.94 2.49
CA ALA A 56 -9.26 -11.69 2.14
C ALA A 56 -8.41 -11.35 3.38
N ALA A 57 -8.91 -10.54 4.31
CA ALA A 57 -8.23 -10.24 5.55
C ALA A 57 -8.06 -11.46 6.45
N ARG A 58 -9.05 -12.37 6.49
CA ARG A 58 -8.97 -13.63 7.23
C ARG A 58 -7.99 -14.61 6.61
N PHE A 59 -7.96 -14.71 5.28
CA PHE A 59 -7.07 -15.58 4.51
C PHE A 59 -5.60 -15.24 4.73
N GLY A 60 -5.26 -13.95 4.71
CA GLY A 60 -3.87 -13.49 4.78
C GLY A 60 -3.27 -13.62 6.18
N GLU A 61 -2.00 -14.06 6.26
CA GLU A 61 -1.12 -13.89 7.43
C GLU A 61 -0.72 -12.42 7.59
N ALA A 62 -0.65 -11.70 6.47
CA ALA A 62 -0.57 -10.23 6.39
C ALA A 62 -1.58 -9.71 5.36
N VAL A 63 -1.85 -8.42 5.43
CA VAL A 63 -2.84 -7.76 4.57
C VAL A 63 -2.24 -6.53 3.90
N MET A 64 -2.49 -6.34 2.61
CA MET A 64 -2.22 -5.09 1.90
C MET A 64 -3.50 -4.29 1.73
N LEU A 65 -3.52 -3.06 2.23
CA LEU A 65 -4.62 -2.12 2.07
C LEU A 65 -4.35 -1.24 0.84
N ALA A 66 -5.06 -1.50 -0.25
CA ALA A 66 -4.88 -0.88 -1.56
C ALA A 66 -6.18 -0.33 -2.14
N VAL A 67 -6.96 0.35 -1.30
CA VAL A 67 -8.18 1.07 -1.69
C VAL A 67 -7.91 2.58 -1.85
N LYS A 68 -8.87 3.34 -2.36
CA LYS A 68 -8.82 4.81 -2.27
C LYS A 68 -8.75 5.25 -0.80
N GLY A 69 -7.96 6.28 -0.48
CA GLY A 69 -7.83 6.80 0.88
C GLY A 69 -9.17 7.12 1.55
N ALA A 70 -10.09 7.76 0.83
CA ALA A 70 -11.43 8.06 1.32
C ALA A 70 -12.28 6.81 1.66
N ALA A 71 -11.91 5.63 1.18
CA ALA A 71 -12.59 4.37 1.48
C ALA A 71 -11.83 3.49 2.50
N ALA A 72 -10.64 3.92 2.93
CA ALA A 72 -9.73 3.10 3.72
C ALA A 72 -10.31 2.77 5.11
N GLU A 73 -10.85 3.76 5.80
CA GLU A 73 -11.46 3.57 7.12
C GLU A 73 -12.65 2.59 7.05
N ALA A 74 -13.54 2.76 6.07
CA ALA A 74 -14.68 1.87 5.88
C ALA A 74 -14.28 0.44 5.50
N ALA A 75 -13.25 0.28 4.66
CA ALA A 75 -12.75 -1.04 4.26
C ALA A 75 -12.06 -1.77 5.42
N LEU A 76 -11.21 -1.06 6.16
CA LEU A 76 -10.46 -1.63 7.27
C LEU A 76 -11.35 -1.92 8.49
N GLY A 77 -12.31 -1.05 8.76
CA GLY A 77 -13.27 -1.20 9.87
C GLY A 77 -14.07 -2.50 9.78
N GLN A 78 -14.45 -2.93 8.57
CA GLN A 78 -15.14 -4.21 8.35
C GLN A 78 -14.27 -5.43 8.74
N CYS A 79 -12.95 -5.26 8.71
CA CYS A 79 -11.99 -6.33 8.94
C CYS A 79 -11.43 -6.35 10.37
N ARG A 80 -11.86 -5.42 11.25
CA ARG A 80 -11.25 -5.17 12.56
C ARG A 80 -10.97 -6.44 13.38
N GLU A 81 -11.96 -7.32 13.48
CA GLU A 81 -11.86 -8.55 14.28
C GLU A 81 -10.84 -9.54 13.74
N VAL A 82 -10.71 -9.64 12.41
CA VAL A 82 -9.83 -10.60 11.74
C VAL A 82 -8.42 -10.09 11.51
N LEU A 83 -8.16 -8.80 11.84
CA LEU A 83 -6.85 -8.15 11.69
C LEU A 83 -6.02 -8.17 12.98
N ALA A 84 -6.59 -8.58 14.12
CA ALA A 84 -5.86 -8.61 15.38
C ALA A 84 -4.54 -9.41 15.27
N GLY A 85 -3.43 -8.78 15.67
CA GLY A 85 -2.07 -9.34 15.60
C GLY A 85 -1.47 -9.46 14.19
N LYS A 86 -2.17 -8.98 13.15
CA LYS A 86 -1.66 -9.06 11.78
C LYS A 86 -0.95 -7.79 11.35
N THR A 87 0.05 -7.96 10.50
CA THR A 87 0.67 -6.86 9.77
C THR A 87 -0.26 -6.38 8.65
N VAL A 88 -0.51 -5.07 8.62
CA VAL A 88 -1.28 -4.41 7.56
C VAL A 88 -0.37 -3.42 6.84
N VAL A 89 -0.04 -3.69 5.60
CA VAL A 89 0.70 -2.77 4.73
C VAL A 89 -0.26 -1.73 4.17
N ASP A 90 -0.10 -0.49 4.59
CA ASP A 90 -0.95 0.62 4.14
C ASP A 90 -0.33 1.33 2.93
N ALA A 91 -0.90 1.08 1.75
CA ALA A 91 -0.52 1.71 0.49
C ALA A 91 -1.45 2.90 0.11
N THR A 92 -2.29 3.36 1.04
CA THR A 92 -3.26 4.42 0.77
C THR A 92 -2.65 5.81 0.95
N ASN A 93 -3.28 6.81 0.35
CA ASN A 93 -2.98 8.23 0.53
C ASN A 93 -4.27 9.02 0.78
N PRO A 94 -4.23 10.08 1.61
CA PRO A 94 -5.40 10.88 1.96
C PRO A 94 -5.81 11.86 0.85
N ILE A 95 -5.84 11.43 -0.39
CA ILE A 95 -6.19 12.29 -1.54
C ILE A 95 -7.68 12.63 -1.47
N ALA A 96 -7.96 13.94 -1.44
CA ALA A 96 -9.31 14.46 -1.46
C ALA A 96 -9.97 14.23 -2.84
N ASP A 97 -11.30 14.14 -2.85
CA ASP A 97 -12.08 14.07 -4.08
C ASP A 97 -12.26 15.49 -4.66
N ALA A 98 -11.14 16.08 -5.06
CA ALA A 98 -11.05 17.40 -5.62
C ALA A 98 -9.98 17.44 -6.71
N PRO A 99 -10.15 18.28 -7.76
CA PRO A 99 -9.14 18.40 -8.81
C PRO A 99 -7.83 18.96 -8.25
N PRO A 100 -6.67 18.56 -8.82
CA PRO A 100 -5.41 19.17 -8.45
C PRO A 100 -5.35 20.64 -8.87
N VAL A 101 -4.69 21.48 -8.07
CA VAL A 101 -4.44 22.89 -8.38
C VAL A 101 -2.99 23.04 -8.86
N ASN A 102 -2.78 23.46 -10.10
CA ASN A 102 -1.45 23.57 -10.72
C ASN A 102 -0.60 22.27 -10.61
N GLY A 103 -1.25 21.12 -10.69
CA GLY A 103 -0.60 19.80 -10.56
C GLY A 103 -0.38 19.34 -9.11
N VAL A 104 -0.84 20.10 -8.12
CA VAL A 104 -0.73 19.74 -6.70
C VAL A 104 -2.04 19.12 -6.22
N LEU A 105 -1.98 17.89 -5.73
CA LEU A 105 -3.12 17.20 -5.14
C LEU A 105 -3.59 17.90 -3.85
N GLN A 106 -4.86 17.73 -3.54
CA GLN A 106 -5.41 18.14 -2.25
C GLN A 106 -5.55 16.91 -1.35
N PHE A 107 -5.21 17.04 -0.07
CA PHE A 107 -5.40 16.01 0.94
C PHE A 107 -6.53 16.40 1.88
N PHE A 108 -7.24 15.38 2.39
CA PHE A 108 -8.29 15.57 3.39
C PHE A 108 -7.75 15.48 4.84
N THR A 109 -6.46 15.20 5.02
CA THR A 109 -5.73 15.28 6.31
C THR A 109 -4.93 16.57 6.38
N GLY A 110 -4.59 16.99 7.60
CA GLY A 110 -3.75 18.15 7.86
C GLY A 110 -2.29 17.79 8.17
N PRO A 111 -1.43 18.79 8.43
CA PRO A 111 0.00 18.56 8.65
C PRO A 111 0.32 17.79 9.94
N ASN A 112 -0.61 17.75 10.89
CA ASN A 112 -0.42 17.15 12.20
C ASN A 112 -1.20 15.83 12.38
N GLU A 113 -1.73 15.28 11.29
CA GLU A 113 -2.44 14.01 11.29
C GLU A 113 -2.30 13.33 9.91
N SER A 114 -1.95 12.05 9.89
CA SER A 114 -1.92 11.19 8.70
C SER A 114 -3.18 10.30 8.62
N LEU A 115 -3.48 9.81 7.42
CA LEU A 115 -4.49 8.77 7.26
C LEU A 115 -4.07 7.49 8.00
N MET A 116 -2.79 7.13 7.94
CA MET A 116 -2.29 5.95 8.65
C MET A 116 -2.58 6.02 10.15
N GLU A 117 -2.37 7.16 10.82
CA GLU A 117 -2.70 7.32 12.24
C GLU A 117 -4.19 7.12 12.52
N ARG A 118 -5.08 7.60 11.64
CA ARG A 118 -6.52 7.34 11.75
C ARG A 118 -6.82 5.85 11.66
N LEU A 119 -6.22 5.18 10.68
CA LEU A 119 -6.39 3.74 10.47
C LEU A 119 -5.84 2.93 11.64
N GLN A 120 -4.68 3.29 12.20
CA GLN A 120 -4.11 2.60 13.38
C GLN A 120 -5.02 2.76 14.60
N ARG A 121 -5.59 3.93 14.83
CA ARG A 121 -6.59 4.14 15.90
C ARG A 121 -7.87 3.33 15.68
N LEU A 122 -8.28 3.14 14.42
CA LEU A 122 -9.48 2.36 14.09
C LEU A 122 -9.29 0.87 14.37
N VAL A 123 -8.10 0.33 14.12
CA VAL A 123 -7.77 -1.10 14.31
C VAL A 123 -6.54 -1.25 15.24
N PRO A 124 -6.65 -0.88 16.52
CA PRO A 124 -5.50 -0.79 17.44
C PRO A 124 -4.83 -2.15 17.72
N ALA A 125 -5.50 -3.26 17.46
CA ALA A 125 -4.95 -4.60 17.61
C ALA A 125 -4.17 -5.10 16.38
N ALA A 126 -4.21 -4.37 15.26
CA ALA A 126 -3.40 -4.66 14.07
C ALA A 126 -2.12 -3.82 14.08
N HIS A 127 -1.11 -4.26 13.33
CA HIS A 127 0.18 -3.58 13.21
C HIS A 127 0.30 -2.96 11.82
N LEU A 128 -0.06 -1.67 11.70
CA LEU A 128 0.03 -0.96 10.44
C LEU A 128 1.47 -0.57 10.11
N VAL A 129 1.83 -0.71 8.84
CA VAL A 129 3.09 -0.22 8.27
C VAL A 129 2.77 0.53 6.99
N LYS A 130 3.07 1.82 6.94
CA LYS A 130 2.98 2.64 5.72
C LYS A 130 4.04 2.20 4.73
N ALA A 131 3.65 1.95 3.47
CA ALA A 131 4.55 1.70 2.35
C ALA A 131 3.85 1.99 1.02
N PHE A 132 4.60 2.07 -0.09
CA PHE A 132 4.07 2.28 -1.46
C PHE A 132 3.32 3.60 -1.69
N SER A 133 3.35 4.53 -0.75
CA SER A 133 2.58 5.78 -0.83
C SER A 133 3.15 6.81 -1.81
N CYS A 134 4.44 6.74 -2.15
CA CYS A 134 5.15 7.75 -2.93
C CYS A 134 5.72 7.21 -4.27
N VAL A 135 4.99 6.32 -4.93
CA VAL A 135 5.39 5.71 -6.20
C VAL A 135 4.15 5.37 -7.04
N GLY A 136 4.26 5.46 -8.36
CA GLY A 136 3.23 5.00 -9.29
C GLY A 136 3.13 3.47 -9.34
N ASN A 137 1.93 2.98 -9.54
CA ASN A 137 1.65 1.53 -9.56
C ASN A 137 2.56 0.73 -10.50
N ALA A 138 2.96 1.31 -11.64
CA ALA A 138 3.84 0.64 -12.62
C ALA A 138 5.23 0.27 -12.06
N PHE A 139 5.65 0.90 -10.98
CA PHE A 139 6.98 0.70 -10.37
C PHE A 139 6.92 0.14 -8.95
N MET A 140 5.75 -0.28 -8.46
CA MET A 140 5.63 -0.84 -7.11
C MET A 140 6.34 -2.19 -6.95
N VAL A 141 6.44 -2.95 -8.05
CA VAL A 141 7.06 -4.29 -8.07
C VAL A 141 8.16 -4.29 -9.14
N ASP A 142 9.32 -4.78 -8.77
CA ASP A 142 10.52 -4.91 -9.61
C ASP A 142 10.88 -3.60 -10.36
N PRO A 143 10.96 -2.45 -9.68
CA PRO A 143 11.31 -1.19 -10.32
C PRO A 143 12.74 -1.25 -10.89
N ALA A 144 12.88 -0.95 -12.18
CA ALA A 144 14.17 -0.90 -12.86
C ALA A 144 14.51 0.55 -13.25
N PHE A 145 15.35 1.20 -12.45
CA PHE A 145 15.84 2.54 -12.71
C PHE A 145 17.35 2.54 -12.98
N PRO A 146 17.86 3.32 -13.95
CA PRO A 146 19.30 3.38 -14.25
C PRO A 146 20.16 3.81 -13.05
N GLY A 147 19.59 4.58 -12.12
CA GLY A 147 20.26 5.04 -10.89
C GLY A 147 20.32 4.02 -9.75
N GLY A 148 19.90 2.77 -9.98
CA GLY A 148 19.86 1.71 -8.97
C GLY A 148 18.50 1.58 -8.30
N LYS A 149 18.46 0.79 -7.22
CA LYS A 149 17.21 0.56 -6.47
C LYS A 149 16.67 1.87 -5.89
N PRO A 150 15.41 2.20 -6.11
CA PRO A 150 14.81 3.36 -5.45
C PRO A 150 14.57 3.09 -3.96
N THR A 151 14.31 4.16 -3.19
CA THR A 151 14.06 4.06 -1.76
C THR A 151 12.57 4.05 -1.48
N MET A 152 12.11 3.05 -0.71
CA MET A 152 10.77 2.99 -0.13
C MET A 152 10.85 3.44 1.33
N PHE A 153 10.18 4.54 1.64
CA PHE A 153 10.03 5.03 3.00
C PHE A 153 8.91 4.27 3.70
N ILE A 154 9.21 3.76 4.89
CA ILE A 154 8.23 3.08 5.73
C ILE A 154 8.17 3.69 7.12
N CYS A 155 7.04 3.51 7.81
CA CYS A 155 6.92 3.76 9.23
C CYS A 155 5.84 2.85 9.84
N GLY A 156 5.86 2.72 11.17
CA GLY A 156 4.91 1.93 11.93
C GLY A 156 5.42 1.63 13.33
N ASP A 157 4.53 1.31 14.25
CA ASP A 157 4.87 1.19 15.68
C ASP A 157 5.46 -0.18 16.03
N ASP A 158 5.14 -1.22 15.26
CA ASP A 158 5.60 -2.57 15.53
C ASP A 158 6.84 -2.94 14.71
N ALA A 159 7.96 -3.20 15.39
CA ALA A 159 9.22 -3.51 14.72
C ALA A 159 9.20 -4.86 13.98
N ALA A 160 8.39 -5.84 14.42
CA ALA A 160 8.29 -7.12 13.73
C ALA A 160 7.49 -6.98 12.43
N ALA A 161 6.40 -6.21 12.45
CA ALA A 161 5.63 -5.86 11.26
C ALA A 161 6.48 -5.10 10.23
N LYS A 162 7.27 -4.11 10.66
CA LYS A 162 8.19 -3.40 9.75
C LYS A 162 9.20 -4.33 9.10
N ARG A 163 9.79 -5.28 9.84
CA ARG A 163 10.69 -6.29 9.26
C ARG A 163 10.00 -7.20 8.25
N GLN A 164 8.73 -7.58 8.48
CA GLN A 164 7.96 -8.35 7.50
C GLN A 164 7.74 -7.57 6.21
N VAL A 165 7.41 -6.29 6.32
CA VAL A 165 7.22 -5.40 5.16
C VAL A 165 8.54 -5.18 4.43
N GLN A 166 9.64 -4.95 5.14
CA GLN A 166 10.97 -4.85 4.55
C GLN A 166 11.33 -6.09 3.73
N ALA A 167 11.06 -7.29 4.23
CA ALA A 167 11.31 -8.52 3.49
C ALA A 167 10.51 -8.62 2.17
N ILE A 168 9.30 -8.08 2.12
CA ILE A 168 8.52 -7.96 0.87
C ILE A 168 9.15 -6.92 -0.06
N LEU A 169 9.53 -5.76 0.47
CA LEU A 169 10.15 -4.68 -0.30
C LEU A 169 11.49 -5.11 -0.90
N ASP A 170 12.30 -5.84 -0.16
CA ASP A 170 13.56 -6.42 -0.65
C ASP A 170 13.33 -7.36 -1.84
N GLN A 171 12.31 -8.24 -1.75
CA GLN A 171 11.90 -9.11 -2.86
C GLN A 171 11.39 -8.32 -4.06
N PHE A 172 10.68 -7.23 -3.83
CA PHE A 172 10.16 -6.34 -4.86
C PHE A 172 11.22 -5.40 -5.45
N GLY A 173 12.47 -5.47 -4.98
CA GLY A 173 13.58 -4.72 -5.55
C GLY A 173 13.77 -3.30 -5.00
N TRP A 174 13.23 -3.00 -3.82
CA TRP A 174 13.38 -1.71 -3.15
C TRP A 174 14.52 -1.68 -2.14
N GLU A 175 15.12 -0.52 -1.92
CA GLU A 175 15.80 -0.20 -0.68
C GLU A 175 14.78 0.36 0.32
N THR A 176 14.84 -0.08 1.56
CA THR A 176 13.90 0.37 2.59
C THR A 176 14.56 1.37 3.52
N GLU A 177 13.87 2.48 3.78
CA GLU A 177 14.20 3.45 4.83
C GLU A 177 13.09 3.47 5.87
N ASP A 178 13.41 3.01 7.09
CA ASP A 178 12.50 3.03 8.24
C ASP A 178 12.58 4.38 8.94
N LEU A 179 11.51 5.14 8.90
CA LEU A 179 11.41 6.48 9.50
C LEU A 179 10.80 6.47 10.91
N GLY A 180 10.65 5.30 11.53
CA GLY A 180 10.23 5.19 12.93
C GLY A 180 8.75 4.86 13.10
N ALA A 181 8.08 5.56 14.01
CA ALA A 181 6.71 5.29 14.44
C ALA A 181 5.66 5.85 13.46
N ALA A 182 4.38 5.58 13.74
CA ALA A 182 3.25 5.92 12.87
C ALA A 182 3.16 7.42 12.53
N GLU A 183 3.61 8.31 13.43
CA GLU A 183 3.62 9.76 13.20
C GLU A 183 4.47 10.18 12.00
N ALA A 184 5.49 9.39 11.62
CA ALA A 184 6.29 9.67 10.44
C ALA A 184 5.47 9.61 9.13
N ALA A 185 4.30 8.97 9.14
CA ALA A 185 3.37 8.99 8.02
C ALA A 185 2.90 10.41 7.66
N ARG A 186 2.92 11.37 8.61
CA ARG A 186 2.65 12.79 8.35
C ARG A 186 3.61 13.41 7.33
N ALA A 187 4.83 12.87 7.24
CA ALA A 187 5.83 13.30 6.25
C ALA A 187 5.86 12.39 5.02
N ILE A 188 5.58 11.09 5.19
CA ILE A 188 5.61 10.11 4.08
C ILE A 188 4.42 10.30 3.14
N GLU A 189 3.21 10.49 3.64
CA GLU A 189 2.02 10.70 2.79
C GLU A 189 2.14 11.91 1.86
N PRO A 190 2.62 13.07 2.30
CA PRO A 190 2.88 14.21 1.39
C PRO A 190 3.87 13.96 0.26
N LEU A 191 4.76 12.98 0.36
CA LEU A 191 5.61 12.59 -0.77
C LEU A 191 4.79 12.11 -1.97
N CYS A 192 3.56 11.62 -1.76
CA CYS A 192 2.64 11.33 -2.86
C CYS A 192 2.32 12.57 -3.67
N MET A 193 2.05 13.72 -3.03
CA MET A 193 1.83 14.98 -3.75
C MET A 193 3.06 15.37 -4.57
N LEU A 194 4.24 15.33 -3.96
CA LEU A 194 5.49 15.67 -4.63
C LEU A 194 5.74 14.75 -5.83
N TRP A 195 5.52 13.45 -5.66
CA TRP A 195 5.66 12.48 -6.73
C TRP A 195 4.68 12.71 -7.89
N CYS A 196 3.45 13.13 -7.61
CA CYS A 196 2.43 13.33 -8.62
C CYS A 196 2.62 14.61 -9.47
N ILE A 197 3.33 15.64 -8.98
CA ILE A 197 3.46 16.93 -9.65
C ILE A 197 3.99 16.81 -11.08
N PRO A 198 5.13 16.14 -11.36
CA PRO A 198 5.62 16.01 -12.74
C PRO A 198 4.67 15.28 -13.67
N GLY A 199 3.95 14.27 -13.14
CA GLY A 199 2.95 13.52 -13.89
C GLY A 199 1.73 14.37 -14.26
N LEU A 200 1.18 15.08 -13.29
CA LEU A 200 -0.02 15.91 -13.47
C LEU A 200 0.24 17.16 -14.34
N ARG A 201 1.46 17.70 -14.31
CA ARG A 201 1.83 18.89 -15.08
C ARG A 201 2.35 18.59 -16.48
N GLU A 202 3.11 17.51 -16.63
CA GLU A 202 3.94 17.27 -17.80
C GLU A 202 3.80 15.86 -18.36
N GLY A 203 2.93 15.01 -17.78
CA GLY A 203 2.76 13.63 -18.20
C GLY A 203 3.93 12.70 -17.83
N ARG A 204 4.88 13.16 -17.00
CA ARG A 204 6.05 12.38 -16.60
C ARG A 204 5.76 11.55 -15.35
N TRP A 205 5.60 10.23 -15.53
CA TRP A 205 5.25 9.27 -14.47
C TRP A 205 6.35 8.24 -14.18
N THR A 206 7.50 8.34 -14.88
CA THR A 206 8.58 7.34 -14.82
C THR A 206 9.72 7.81 -13.92
N HIS A 207 9.45 8.02 -12.63
CA HIS A 207 10.43 8.43 -11.63
C HIS A 207 10.15 7.83 -10.26
N ALA A 208 11.14 7.82 -9.40
CA ALA A 208 11.04 7.39 -7.99
C ALA A 208 12.02 8.19 -7.13
N PHE A 209 11.83 8.14 -5.82
CA PHE A 209 12.75 8.76 -4.87
C PHE A 209 13.94 7.86 -4.57
N LYS A 210 15.10 8.49 -4.36
CA LYS A 210 16.31 7.84 -3.87
C LYS A 210 16.89 8.66 -2.73
N LEU A 211 17.06 8.04 -1.57
CA LEU A 211 17.80 8.62 -0.46
C LEU A 211 19.28 8.27 -0.62
N LEU A 212 20.11 9.27 -0.82
CA LEU A 212 21.57 9.11 -0.81
C LEU A 212 22.07 9.23 0.62
N LYS A 213 22.97 8.31 1.02
CA LYS A 213 23.64 8.32 2.33
C LYS A 213 25.14 8.31 2.12
N LEU A 214 25.89 8.91 3.07
CA LEU A 214 27.34 8.82 3.16
C LEU A 214 27.75 7.53 3.86
#